data_da0a578a32407d90a55dd309c07a89a4
#
_entry.id   da0a578a32407d90a55dd309c07a89a4
#
_cell.length_a   1.000
_cell.length_b   1.000
_cell.length_c   1.000
_cell.angle_alpha   90.00
_cell.angle_beta   90.00
_cell.angle_gamma   90.00
#
_symmetry.space_group_name_H-M   'P 1'
#
loop_
_entity.id
_entity.type
_entity.pdbx_description
1 polymer ?
#
loop_
_entity_poly.entity_id
_entity_poly.type
_entity_poly.pdbx_seq_one_letter_code
_entity_poly.pdbx_strand_id
1 'polypeptide(L)'
;MAERDYLTTRDFLSARDFFETVRDAVLEGERAQRQIKAMKAGEGIRPASLFSGRGGGHDASGMARVDARIDLESVYERRIAEAASLVAAARDVIYGRDQEPGGVAALVGPVAADALFWRFCKAESWHVVMASCGVSESTCRRMVDVGIDAVQAYGITRAIAGVGVAEE
;
A
#
# COMPACT_ATOMS: atom_id res chain seq x y z
N MET A 1 -18.99 15.28 1.14
CA MET A 1 -18.09 14.51 0.29
C MET A 1 -16.73 15.18 0.36
N ALA A 2 -15.81 14.61 1.15
CA ALA A 2 -14.46 15.14 1.27
C ALA A 2 -13.72 14.75 -0.03
N GLU A 3 -13.33 15.75 -0.75
CA GLU A 3 -12.50 15.71 -1.93
C GLU A 3 -11.17 15.03 -1.55
N ARG A 4 -10.95 13.82 -2.07
CA ARG A 4 -9.71 13.06 -1.87
C ARG A 4 -8.63 13.63 -2.79
N ASP A 5 -8.19 14.82 -2.50
CA ASP A 5 -7.10 15.48 -3.21
C ASP A 5 -5.75 15.10 -2.58
N TYR A 6 -5.52 13.77 -2.41
CA TYR A 6 -4.29 13.25 -1.79
C TYR A 6 -3.09 13.21 -2.73
N LEU A 7 -3.26 13.61 -3.99
CA LEU A 7 -2.20 13.49 -4.97
C LEU A 7 -2.07 14.77 -5.78
N THR A 8 -1.58 15.81 -5.13
CA THR A 8 -0.93 16.85 -5.90
C THR A 8 0.46 16.34 -6.29
N THR A 9 0.83 16.51 -7.55
CA THR A 9 2.18 16.25 -8.09
C THR A 9 3.31 16.90 -7.28
N ARG A 10 2.99 17.59 -6.21
CA ARG A 10 3.93 18.29 -5.31
C ARG A 10 4.48 17.42 -4.18
N ASP A 11 3.82 16.30 -3.90
CA ASP A 11 4.18 15.44 -2.75
C ASP A 11 5.23 14.38 -3.12
N PHE A 12 5.47 14.15 -4.41
CA PHE A 12 6.44 13.17 -4.90
C PHE A 12 7.40 13.82 -5.89
N LEU A 13 8.67 13.46 -5.78
CA LEU A 13 9.75 13.97 -6.65
C LEU A 13 9.62 13.42 -8.08
N SER A 14 9.03 12.24 -8.25
CA SER A 14 8.82 11.59 -9.54
C SER A 14 7.69 10.56 -9.47
N ALA A 15 7.20 10.13 -10.65
CA ALA A 15 6.24 9.03 -10.73
C ALA A 15 6.81 7.73 -10.13
N ARG A 16 8.11 7.48 -10.28
CA ARG A 16 8.77 6.33 -9.67
C ARG A 16 8.75 6.41 -8.15
N ASP A 17 9.07 7.56 -7.58
CA ASP A 17 9.03 7.81 -6.15
C ASP A 17 7.63 7.57 -5.57
N PHE A 18 6.58 8.01 -6.27
CA PHE A 18 5.20 7.70 -5.92
C PHE A 18 4.94 6.20 -5.83
N PHE A 19 5.27 5.43 -6.86
CA PHE A 19 5.03 3.99 -6.87
C PHE A 19 5.87 3.23 -5.82
N GLU A 20 7.13 3.61 -5.61
CA GLU A 20 7.97 3.03 -4.54
C GLU A 20 7.40 3.34 -3.16
N THR A 21 6.89 4.56 -2.93
CA THR A 21 6.22 4.93 -1.69
C THR A 21 4.98 4.08 -1.44
N VAL A 22 4.18 3.82 -2.48
CA VAL A 22 3.02 2.89 -2.38
C VAL A 22 3.47 1.51 -1.96
N ARG A 23 4.52 0.97 -2.58
CA ARG A 23 5.06 -0.36 -2.28
C ARG A 23 5.56 -0.46 -0.84
N ASP A 24 6.31 0.53 -0.40
CA ASP A 24 6.85 0.56 0.96
C ASP A 24 5.73 0.64 2.01
N ALA A 25 4.69 1.43 1.74
CA ALA A 25 3.51 1.51 2.59
C ALA A 25 2.75 0.16 2.67
N VAL A 26 2.63 -0.57 1.55
CA VAL A 26 2.03 -1.92 1.55
C VAL A 26 2.82 -2.87 2.43
N LEU A 27 4.15 -2.92 2.28
CA LEU A 27 5.03 -3.77 3.09
C LEU A 27 4.96 -3.41 4.58
N GLU A 28 4.88 -2.13 4.90
CA GLU A 28 4.74 -1.66 6.27
C GLU A 28 3.36 -1.99 6.85
N GLY A 29 2.29 -1.81 6.07
CA GLY A 29 0.93 -2.20 6.44
C GLY A 29 0.81 -3.70 6.73
N GLU A 30 1.42 -4.56 5.92
CA GLU A 30 1.47 -5.99 6.17
C GLU A 30 2.24 -6.35 7.44
N ARG A 31 3.35 -5.67 7.72
CA ARG A 31 4.08 -5.83 9.00
C ARG A 31 3.20 -5.44 10.18
N ALA A 32 2.50 -4.30 10.09
CA ALA A 32 1.60 -3.83 11.12
C ALA A 32 0.45 -4.84 11.38
N GLN A 33 -0.15 -5.40 10.32
CA GLN A 33 -1.18 -6.44 10.46
C GLN A 33 -0.65 -7.69 11.17
N ARG A 34 0.57 -8.14 10.83
CA ARG A 34 1.20 -9.27 11.52
C ARG A 34 1.44 -8.97 13.00
N GLN A 35 1.84 -7.74 13.35
CA GLN A 35 2.04 -7.34 14.75
C GLN A 35 0.73 -7.31 15.53
N ILE A 36 -0.34 -6.72 14.99
CA ILE A 36 -1.67 -6.75 15.60
C ILE A 36 -2.13 -8.19 15.84
N LYS A 37 -1.99 -9.05 14.83
CA LYS A 37 -2.34 -10.46 14.93
C LYS A 37 -1.55 -11.18 16.03
N ALA A 38 -0.25 -10.92 16.14
CA ALA A 38 0.60 -11.49 17.18
C ALA A 38 0.21 -10.99 18.58
N MET A 39 -0.11 -9.70 18.72
CA MET A 39 -0.59 -9.12 19.98
C MET A 39 -1.91 -9.76 20.42
N LYS A 40 -2.86 -9.94 19.50
CA LYS A 40 -4.15 -10.59 19.77
C LYS A 40 -4.01 -12.08 20.10
N ALA A 41 -3.10 -12.79 19.44
CA ALA A 41 -2.80 -14.19 19.75
C ALA A 41 -2.18 -14.37 21.14
N GLY A 42 -1.36 -13.41 21.60
CA GLY A 42 -0.79 -13.40 22.95
C GLY A 42 -1.82 -13.20 24.07
N GLU A 43 -3.01 -12.69 23.78
CA GLU A 43 -4.09 -12.55 24.75
C GLU A 43 -4.71 -13.88 25.20
N GLY A 44 -4.66 -14.91 24.34
CA GLY A 44 -5.19 -16.24 24.65
C GLY A 44 -4.29 -17.09 25.55
N ILE A 45 -3.03 -16.71 25.68
CA ILE A 45 -2.07 -17.39 26.55
C ILE A 45 -1.92 -16.55 27.83
N ARG A 46 -2.84 -16.71 28.76
CA ARG A 46 -2.55 -16.37 30.16
C ARG A 46 -1.42 -17.32 30.61
N PRO A 47 -0.23 -16.82 30.97
CA PRO A 47 0.69 -17.64 31.71
C PRO A 47 0.02 -17.93 33.06
N ALA A 48 -0.62 -19.08 33.12
CA ALA A 48 -1.03 -19.63 34.39
C ALA A 48 0.25 -19.79 35.22
N SER A 49 0.28 -19.09 36.36
CA SER A 49 1.20 -19.30 37.46
C SER A 49 2.70 -19.07 37.22
N LEU A 50 3.10 -17.81 37.15
CA LEU A 50 4.43 -17.43 37.66
C LEU A 50 4.37 -16.30 38.70
N PHE A 51 3.23 -16.04 39.32
CA PHE A 51 3.11 -15.13 40.46
C PHE A 51 2.38 -15.78 41.63
N SER A 52 3.02 -16.77 42.20
CA SER A 52 2.90 -17.10 43.59
C SER A 52 4.03 -16.37 44.32
N GLY A 53 3.97 -15.07 44.38
CA GLY A 53 4.92 -14.16 45.02
C GLY A 53 4.16 -13.03 45.73
N ARG A 54 3.95 -13.21 47.01
CA ARG A 54 3.57 -12.30 48.08
C ARG A 54 4.19 -10.90 47.86
N GLY A 55 3.35 -9.87 47.61
CA GLY A 55 3.78 -8.49 47.60
C GLY A 55 2.68 -7.59 47.07
N GLY A 56 1.92 -6.94 47.97
CA GLY A 56 0.95 -5.91 47.66
C GLY A 56 1.66 -4.69 47.08
N GLY A 57 1.62 -4.53 45.81
CA GLY A 57 1.98 -3.32 45.09
C GLY A 57 0.84 -2.98 44.13
N HIS A 58 0.26 -1.81 44.31
CA HIS A 58 -0.82 -1.26 43.54
C HIS A 58 -0.54 -1.42 42.04
N ASP A 59 -1.50 -1.91 41.29
CA ASP A 59 -1.51 -2.38 39.90
C ASP A 59 -1.32 -1.28 38.82
N ALA A 60 -0.58 -0.22 39.13
CA ALA A 60 -0.24 0.85 38.20
C ALA A 60 0.57 0.35 36.99
N SER A 61 1.34 -0.74 37.13
CA SER A 61 2.13 -1.30 36.06
C SER A 61 1.29 -2.11 35.05
N GLY A 62 0.18 -2.68 35.48
CA GLY A 62 -0.76 -3.40 34.64
C GLY A 62 -1.53 -2.46 33.70
N MET A 63 -2.08 -1.38 34.25
CA MET A 63 -2.78 -0.35 33.49
C MET A 63 -1.85 0.32 32.46
N ALA A 64 -0.65 0.73 32.87
CA ALA A 64 0.32 1.36 31.95
C ALA A 64 0.71 0.44 30.79
N ARG A 65 0.76 -0.88 30.98
CA ARG A 65 1.02 -1.84 29.88
C ARG A 65 -0.17 -1.99 28.96
N VAL A 66 -1.39 -1.93 29.46
CA VAL A 66 -2.62 -1.95 28.66
C VAL A 66 -2.71 -0.69 27.82
N ASP A 67 -2.48 0.47 28.42
CA ASP A 67 -2.51 1.77 27.72
C ASP A 67 -1.45 1.83 26.61
N ALA A 68 -0.21 1.46 26.90
CA ALA A 68 0.87 1.42 25.91
C ALA A 68 0.56 0.46 24.75
N ARG A 69 -0.18 -0.61 25.02
CA ARG A 69 -0.59 -1.56 24.00
C ARG A 69 -1.70 -0.99 23.11
N ILE A 70 -2.69 -0.33 23.70
CA ILE A 70 -3.78 0.35 22.95
C ILE A 70 -3.16 1.42 22.04
N ASP A 71 -2.22 2.20 22.56
CA ASP A 71 -1.52 3.21 21.78
C ASP A 71 -0.76 2.60 20.59
N LEU A 72 -0.07 1.48 20.81
CA LEU A 72 0.66 0.79 19.76
C LEU A 72 -0.27 0.18 18.71
N GLU A 73 -1.39 -0.42 19.11
CA GLU A 73 -2.41 -0.94 18.18
C GLU A 73 -2.96 0.19 17.31
N SER A 74 -3.28 1.35 17.89
CA SER A 74 -3.73 2.55 17.17
C SER A 74 -2.71 3.05 16.15
N VAL A 75 -1.41 3.01 16.47
CA VAL A 75 -0.34 3.34 15.52
C VAL A 75 -0.32 2.38 14.34
N TYR A 76 -0.46 1.07 14.59
CA TYR A 76 -0.49 0.08 13.52
C TYR A 76 -1.74 0.19 12.64
N GLU A 77 -2.91 0.42 13.25
CA GLU A 77 -4.16 0.64 12.50
C GLU A 77 -4.06 1.86 11.57
N ARG A 78 -3.45 2.94 12.02
CA ARG A 78 -3.20 4.12 11.20
C ARG A 78 -2.30 3.81 10.00
N ARG A 79 -1.20 3.06 10.18
CA ARG A 79 -0.32 2.64 9.09
C ARG A 79 -1.03 1.78 8.05
N ILE A 80 -1.91 0.89 8.50
CA ILE A 80 -2.75 0.08 7.60
C ILE A 80 -3.69 0.96 6.80
N ALA A 81 -4.33 1.94 7.44
CA ALA A 81 -5.24 2.88 6.77
C ALA A 81 -4.51 3.78 5.76
N GLU A 82 -3.31 4.28 6.10
CA GLU A 82 -2.45 5.05 5.20
C GLU A 82 -2.04 4.22 3.97
N ALA A 83 -1.61 2.97 4.17
CA ALA A 83 -1.29 2.06 3.08
C ALA A 83 -2.50 1.81 2.16
N ALA A 84 -3.68 1.57 2.73
CA ALA A 84 -4.90 1.38 1.96
C ALA A 84 -5.28 2.61 1.12
N SER A 85 -5.09 3.81 1.67
CA SER A 85 -5.32 5.07 0.95
C SER A 85 -4.36 5.26 -0.23
N LEU A 86 -3.07 4.98 -0.03
CA LEU A 86 -2.05 5.06 -1.09
C LEU A 86 -2.31 4.04 -2.20
N VAL A 87 -2.69 2.81 -1.83
CA VAL A 87 -3.06 1.77 -2.81
C VAL A 87 -4.29 2.18 -3.62
N ALA A 88 -5.31 2.78 -2.99
CA ALA A 88 -6.48 3.27 -3.69
C ALA A 88 -6.10 4.35 -4.72
N ALA A 89 -5.26 5.30 -4.32
CA ALA A 89 -4.73 6.33 -5.20
C ALA A 89 -3.91 5.75 -6.36
N ALA A 90 -3.04 4.78 -6.09
CA ALA A 90 -2.26 4.11 -7.13
C ALA A 90 -3.15 3.34 -8.12
N ARG A 91 -4.23 2.72 -7.65
CA ARG A 91 -5.21 2.07 -8.53
C ARG A 91 -5.87 3.06 -9.50
N ASP A 92 -6.22 4.25 -9.01
CA ASP A 92 -6.76 5.31 -9.86
C ASP A 92 -5.75 5.71 -10.96
N VAL A 93 -4.47 5.81 -10.63
CA VAL A 93 -3.40 6.10 -11.60
C VAL A 93 -3.22 4.97 -12.61
N ILE A 94 -3.34 3.71 -12.15
CA ILE A 94 -3.10 2.52 -12.99
C ILE A 94 -4.29 2.23 -13.92
N TYR A 95 -5.52 2.30 -13.40
CA TYR A 95 -6.72 1.85 -14.12
C TYR A 95 -7.73 2.96 -14.42
N GLY A 96 -7.52 4.18 -13.93
CA GLY A 96 -8.48 5.27 -14.00
C GLY A 96 -9.48 5.24 -12.84
N ARG A 97 -10.31 6.29 -12.78
CA ARG A 97 -11.42 6.42 -11.84
C ARG A 97 -12.70 5.94 -12.48
N ASP A 98 -13.56 5.33 -11.66
CA ASP A 98 -14.92 4.99 -12.00
C ASP A 98 -15.08 4.10 -13.22
N GLN A 99 -15.43 3.47 -13.83
CA GLN A 99 -15.70 2.63 -15.00
C GLN A 99 -15.31 3.25 -16.36
N GLU A 100 -14.69 4.42 -16.35
CA GLU A 100 -14.18 5.02 -17.58
C GLU A 100 -12.78 4.46 -17.89
N PRO A 101 -12.48 4.22 -19.18
CA PRO A 101 -11.14 3.81 -19.58
C PRO A 101 -10.15 4.94 -19.28
N GLY A 102 -9.29 4.72 -18.31
CA GLY A 102 -8.28 5.70 -17.87
C GLY A 102 -7.03 5.02 -17.35
N GLY A 103 -6.17 5.80 -16.74
CA GLY A 103 -4.94 5.33 -16.14
C GLY A 103 -3.91 4.82 -17.14
N VAL A 104 -2.87 4.20 -16.62
CA VAL A 104 -1.84 3.54 -17.42
C VAL A 104 -2.43 2.47 -18.34
N ALA A 105 -3.52 1.84 -17.94
CA ALA A 105 -4.21 0.85 -18.75
C ALA A 105 -4.67 1.41 -20.10
N ALA A 106 -5.20 2.63 -20.11
CA ALA A 106 -5.60 3.33 -21.35
C ALA A 106 -4.41 3.91 -22.11
N LEU A 107 -3.40 4.44 -21.39
CA LEU A 107 -2.25 5.12 -22.00
C LEU A 107 -1.25 4.16 -22.65
N VAL A 108 -1.00 3.02 -22.02
CA VAL A 108 0.09 2.09 -22.40
C VAL A 108 -0.46 0.70 -22.72
N GLY A 109 -1.51 0.30 -22.01
CA GLY A 109 -2.14 -0.99 -22.18
C GLY A 109 -2.20 -1.84 -20.88
N PRO A 110 -3.01 -2.92 -20.90
CA PRO A 110 -3.34 -3.68 -19.70
C PRO A 110 -2.13 -4.39 -19.08
N VAL A 111 -1.18 -4.87 -19.88
CA VAL A 111 0.00 -5.58 -19.35
C VAL A 111 0.87 -4.66 -18.49
N ALA A 112 1.03 -3.39 -18.90
CA ALA A 112 1.77 -2.42 -18.11
C ALA A 112 1.03 -2.07 -16.81
N ALA A 113 -0.29 -1.90 -16.88
CA ALA A 113 -1.14 -1.64 -15.72
C ALA A 113 -1.07 -2.80 -14.71
N ASP A 114 -1.25 -4.04 -15.17
CA ASP A 114 -1.20 -5.21 -14.31
C ASP A 114 0.18 -5.43 -13.70
N ALA A 115 1.25 -5.21 -14.45
CA ALA A 115 2.61 -5.29 -13.93
C ALA A 115 2.88 -4.26 -12.83
N LEU A 116 2.41 -3.00 -12.99
CA LEU A 116 2.47 -1.97 -11.95
C LEU A 116 1.65 -2.35 -10.73
N PHE A 117 0.43 -2.82 -10.93
CA PHE A 117 -0.44 -3.22 -9.82
C PHE A 117 0.17 -4.32 -8.97
N TRP A 118 0.58 -5.42 -9.59
CA TRP A 118 1.19 -6.54 -8.85
C TRP A 118 2.50 -6.13 -8.18
N ARG A 119 3.34 -5.34 -8.86
CA ARG A 119 4.63 -4.94 -8.33
C ARG A 119 4.54 -3.96 -7.17
N PHE A 120 3.67 -2.96 -7.24
CA PHE A 120 3.61 -1.85 -6.28
C PHE A 120 2.40 -1.91 -5.34
N CYS A 121 1.20 -2.17 -5.83
CA CYS A 121 0.00 -2.23 -4.99
C CYS A 121 -0.15 -3.54 -4.22
N LYS A 122 0.51 -4.61 -4.67
CA LYS A 122 0.60 -5.90 -3.99
C LYS A 122 1.99 -6.20 -3.44
N ALA A 123 2.97 -5.35 -3.73
CA ALA A 123 4.38 -5.48 -3.35
C ALA A 123 5.01 -6.84 -3.71
N GLU A 124 4.49 -7.51 -4.74
CA GLU A 124 4.86 -8.87 -5.11
C GLU A 124 6.26 -8.97 -5.72
N SER A 125 6.81 -10.16 -5.64
CA SER A 125 8.08 -10.50 -6.29
C SER A 125 7.92 -10.56 -7.82
N TRP A 126 9.02 -10.38 -8.55
CA TRP A 126 8.99 -10.46 -10.01
C TRP A 126 8.47 -11.80 -10.53
N HIS A 127 8.71 -12.88 -9.80
CA HIS A 127 8.17 -14.19 -10.14
C HIS A 127 6.64 -14.21 -10.16
N VAL A 128 5.99 -13.63 -9.16
CA VAL A 128 4.52 -13.52 -9.09
C VAL A 128 4.01 -12.56 -10.17
N VAL A 129 4.69 -11.42 -10.39
CA VAL A 129 4.32 -10.48 -11.45
C VAL A 129 4.33 -11.14 -12.83
N MET A 130 5.38 -11.90 -13.15
CA MET A 130 5.48 -12.68 -14.40
C MET A 130 4.31 -13.67 -14.55
N ALA A 131 4.06 -14.45 -13.50
CA ALA A 131 2.98 -15.44 -13.53
C ALA A 131 1.60 -14.79 -13.72
N SER A 132 1.38 -13.63 -13.09
CA SER A 132 0.10 -12.90 -13.18
C SER A 132 -0.09 -12.21 -14.53
N CYS A 133 0.99 -11.68 -15.12
CA CYS A 133 0.93 -10.99 -16.42
C CYS A 133 1.09 -11.94 -17.62
N GLY A 134 1.52 -13.17 -17.41
CA GLY A 134 1.72 -14.16 -18.47
C GLY A 134 2.86 -13.85 -19.45
N VAL A 135 3.82 -13.01 -19.03
CA VAL A 135 4.97 -12.60 -19.86
C VAL A 135 6.28 -12.75 -19.11
N SER A 136 7.42 -12.65 -19.83
CA SER A 136 8.75 -12.81 -19.22
C SER A 136 9.08 -11.70 -18.23
N GLU A 137 10.01 -11.93 -17.29
CA GLU A 137 10.47 -10.95 -16.34
C GLU A 137 11.02 -9.69 -17.01
N SER A 138 11.81 -9.84 -18.06
CA SER A 138 12.35 -8.70 -18.80
C SER A 138 11.25 -7.86 -19.45
N THR A 139 10.18 -8.49 -19.93
CA THR A 139 9.00 -7.80 -20.46
C THR A 139 8.25 -7.10 -19.34
N CYS A 140 8.01 -7.76 -18.19
CA CYS A 140 7.37 -7.12 -17.04
C CYS A 140 8.13 -5.87 -16.59
N ARG A 141 9.44 -5.97 -16.43
CA ARG A 141 10.28 -4.83 -16.03
C ARG A 141 10.17 -3.67 -17.01
N ARG A 142 10.27 -3.96 -18.31
CA ARG A 142 10.10 -2.95 -19.37
C ARG A 142 8.70 -2.33 -19.34
N MET A 143 7.64 -3.10 -19.15
CA MET A 143 6.28 -2.58 -19.07
C MET A 143 6.06 -1.69 -17.86
N VAL A 144 6.65 -2.04 -16.71
CA VAL A 144 6.67 -1.18 -15.51
C VAL A 144 7.37 0.15 -15.81
N ASP A 145 8.55 0.12 -16.43
CA ASP A 145 9.27 1.36 -16.76
C ASP A 145 8.46 2.23 -17.73
N VAL A 146 7.91 1.66 -18.79
CA VAL A 146 7.07 2.40 -19.77
C VAL A 146 5.83 3.00 -19.10
N GLY A 147 5.18 2.25 -18.17
CA GLY A 147 4.04 2.76 -17.41
C GLY A 147 4.41 3.93 -16.49
N ILE A 148 5.55 3.84 -15.79
CA ILE A 148 6.07 4.92 -14.94
C ILE A 148 6.43 6.14 -15.79
N ASP A 149 7.09 5.95 -16.93
CA ASP A 149 7.48 7.02 -17.84
C ASP A 149 6.23 7.74 -18.40
N ALA A 150 5.17 7.01 -18.72
CA ALA A 150 3.90 7.61 -19.12
C ALA A 150 3.29 8.50 -18.01
N VAL A 151 3.26 8.02 -16.78
CA VAL A 151 2.78 8.82 -15.64
C VAL A 151 3.68 10.04 -15.40
N GLN A 152 5.00 9.88 -15.55
CA GLN A 152 5.96 10.99 -15.45
C GLN A 152 5.74 12.05 -16.51
N ALA A 153 5.47 11.62 -17.75
CA ALA A 153 5.29 12.53 -18.89
C ALA A 153 3.96 13.30 -18.82
N TYR A 154 2.87 12.63 -18.45
CA TYR A 154 1.53 13.24 -18.42
C TYR A 154 1.15 13.85 -17.08
N GLY A 155 1.80 13.45 -16.00
CA GLY A 155 1.43 13.77 -14.63
C GLY A 155 0.28 12.90 -14.10
N ILE A 156 0.21 12.77 -12.80
CA ILE A 156 -0.72 11.87 -12.11
C ILE A 156 -2.18 12.16 -12.48
N THR A 157 -2.60 13.42 -12.44
CA THR A 157 -3.99 13.81 -12.71
C THR A 157 -4.43 13.46 -14.13
N ARG A 158 -3.58 13.74 -15.13
CA ARG A 158 -3.88 13.40 -16.54
C ARG A 158 -3.83 11.90 -16.78
N ALA A 159 -2.88 11.19 -16.14
CA ALA A 159 -2.79 9.75 -16.22
C ALA A 159 -4.08 9.10 -15.71
N ILE A 160 -4.64 9.54 -14.57
CA ILE A 160 -5.91 9.05 -14.05
C ILE A 160 -7.04 9.21 -15.08
N ALA A 161 -7.12 10.36 -15.73
CA ALA A 161 -8.14 10.65 -16.74
C ALA A 161 -7.92 9.92 -18.07
N GLY A 162 -6.76 9.25 -18.27
CA GLY A 162 -6.40 8.64 -19.55
C GLY A 162 -6.16 9.66 -20.67
N VAL A 163 -5.97 10.92 -20.32
CA VAL A 163 -5.76 12.03 -21.27
C VAL A 163 -4.31 12.04 -21.72
N GLY A 164 -4.04 11.53 -22.86
CA GLY A 164 -2.72 11.42 -23.48
C GLY A 164 -2.79 10.52 -24.71
N VAL A 165 -3.90 9.81 -24.85
CA VAL A 165 -4.26 9.17 -26.12
C VAL A 165 -4.74 10.30 -27.04
N ALA A 166 -3.98 10.61 -28.08
CA ALA A 166 -4.40 11.55 -29.09
C ALA A 166 -5.80 11.13 -29.58
N GLU A 167 -6.75 12.04 -29.54
CA GLU A 167 -7.98 11.88 -30.31
C GLU A 167 -7.55 11.81 -31.78
N GLU A 168 -7.65 10.63 -32.41
CA GLU A 168 -7.59 10.48 -33.86
C GLU A 168 -8.90 10.93 -34.49
#